data_85365d8f4bf0f5cdb10beae2a93df702
#
_entry.id   85365d8f4bf0f5cdb10beae2a93df702
#
_cell.length_a   1.000
_cell.length_b   1.000
_cell.length_c   1.000
_cell.angle_alpha   90.00
_cell.angle_beta   90.00
_cell.angle_gamma   90.00
#
_symmetry.space_group_name_H-M   'P 1'
#
loop_
_entity.id
_entity.type
_entity.pdbx_description
1 polymer ?
#
loop_
_entity_poly.entity_id
_entity_poly.type
_entity_poly.pdbx_seq_one_letter_code
_entity_poly.pdbx_strand_id
1 'polypeptide(L)'
;SVAYQQVVEICKSISRNVKVLILDEPTAVLTVREIEKLFALLRKLKKEGVSIIYISHRLEEIFELCDSITVMKDGAFVDCVKASDITKDELIRKMVGRELSQMFPKRNAVIGDTIMEAKNINGSSLVKNITFSVKEGEVLGFYGLVGAGRTETMRAIFGADRWESGELSFLGKSVHFTSPKQAVNAKLGMLPEDRKKQGVLLQQSIKMNTSITAMKKVQNSGIFNKMKEKRFVQALLGK
;
A
#
# COMPACT_ATOMS: atom_id res chain seq x y z
N SER A 1 -18.77 4.90 -1.80
CA SER A 1 -17.36 4.55 -1.49
C SER A 1 -17.12 3.07 -1.78
N VAL A 2 -15.88 2.66 -1.92
CA VAL A 2 -15.51 1.24 -2.14
C VAL A 2 -15.98 0.37 -0.97
N ALA A 3 -15.99 0.91 0.25
CA ALA A 3 -16.52 0.23 1.44
C ALA A 3 -18.00 -0.14 1.28
N TYR A 4 -18.84 0.74 0.75
CA TYR A 4 -20.25 0.42 0.50
C TYR A 4 -20.44 -0.67 -0.57
N GLN A 5 -19.58 -0.69 -1.59
CA GLN A 5 -19.61 -1.77 -2.59
C GLN A 5 -19.34 -3.13 -1.96
N GLN A 6 -18.36 -3.19 -1.05
CA GLN A 6 -18.02 -4.42 -0.31
C GLN A 6 -19.23 -4.90 0.53
N VAL A 7 -19.87 -3.99 1.27
CA VAL A 7 -21.07 -4.33 2.06
C VAL A 7 -22.21 -4.85 1.16
N VAL A 8 -22.44 -4.24 0.00
CA VAL A 8 -23.47 -4.68 -0.94
C VAL A 8 -23.18 -6.09 -1.47
N GLU A 9 -21.93 -6.42 -1.81
CA GLU A 9 -21.57 -7.78 -2.27
C GLU A 9 -21.77 -8.83 -1.17
N ILE A 10 -21.46 -8.51 0.08
CA ILE A 10 -21.74 -9.38 1.22
C ILE A 10 -23.25 -9.58 1.38
N CYS A 11 -24.05 -8.51 1.33
CA CYS A 11 -25.50 -8.60 1.43
C CYS A 11 -26.11 -9.45 0.31
N LYS A 12 -25.63 -9.31 -0.93
CA LYS A 12 -26.06 -10.15 -2.07
C LYS A 12 -25.80 -11.65 -1.82
N SER A 13 -24.63 -11.98 -1.26
CA SER A 13 -24.28 -13.37 -0.95
C SER A 13 -25.19 -13.94 0.12
N ILE A 14 -25.47 -13.19 1.18
CA ILE A 14 -26.33 -13.60 2.29
C ILE A 14 -27.77 -13.79 1.84
N SER A 15 -28.31 -12.91 0.98
CA SER A 15 -29.70 -12.98 0.51
C SER A 15 -30.05 -14.26 -0.25
N ARG A 16 -29.04 -15.05 -0.65
CA ARG A 16 -29.19 -16.31 -1.41
C ARG A 16 -29.22 -17.57 -0.52
N ASN A 17 -29.35 -17.44 0.80
CA ASN A 17 -29.36 -18.59 1.75
C ASN A 17 -28.14 -19.53 1.53
N VAL A 18 -26.95 -18.96 1.35
CA VAL A 18 -25.74 -19.74 1.10
C VAL A 18 -25.40 -20.64 2.31
N LYS A 19 -24.87 -21.82 2.05
CA LYS A 19 -24.34 -22.71 3.09
C LYS A 19 -22.86 -22.48 3.38
N VAL A 20 -22.14 -21.96 2.40
CA VAL A 20 -20.72 -21.60 2.52
C VAL A 20 -20.55 -20.19 1.98
N LEU A 21 -19.96 -19.32 2.78
CA LEU A 21 -19.62 -17.95 2.41
C LEU A 21 -18.11 -17.82 2.30
N ILE A 22 -17.61 -17.40 1.13
CA ILE A 22 -16.18 -17.15 0.90
C ILE A 22 -15.94 -15.64 0.88
N LEU A 23 -15.04 -15.17 1.71
CA LEU A 23 -14.66 -13.77 1.84
C LEU A 23 -13.15 -13.62 1.59
N ASP A 24 -12.79 -12.90 0.53
CA ASP A 24 -11.40 -12.63 0.15
C ASP A 24 -11.07 -11.17 0.48
N GLU A 25 -10.19 -10.97 1.48
CA GLU A 25 -9.75 -9.66 1.99
C GLU A 25 -10.90 -8.66 2.25
N PRO A 26 -11.98 -9.05 2.97
CA PRO A 26 -13.21 -8.25 3.03
C PRO A 26 -13.03 -6.93 3.79
N THR A 27 -11.96 -6.77 4.55
CA THR A 27 -11.69 -5.62 5.43
C THR A 27 -10.70 -4.62 4.84
N ALA A 28 -10.11 -4.90 3.68
CA ALA A 28 -9.01 -4.10 3.11
C ALA A 28 -9.32 -2.59 2.98
N VAL A 29 -10.58 -2.22 2.79
CA VAL A 29 -11.04 -0.83 2.56
C VAL A 29 -12.01 -0.34 3.64
N LEU A 30 -12.23 -1.11 4.70
CA LEU A 30 -13.17 -0.81 5.76
C LEU A 30 -12.50 -0.04 6.91
N THR A 31 -13.26 0.85 7.54
CA THR A 31 -12.89 1.47 8.81
C THR A 31 -13.02 0.48 9.97
N VAL A 32 -12.40 0.76 11.11
CA VAL A 32 -12.48 -0.08 12.32
C VAL A 32 -13.93 -0.36 12.72
N ARG A 33 -14.80 0.66 12.73
CA ARG A 33 -16.24 0.50 13.06
C ARG A 33 -16.98 -0.38 12.05
N GLU A 34 -16.62 -0.34 10.78
CA GLU A 34 -17.22 -1.20 9.75
C GLU A 34 -16.74 -2.64 9.89
N ILE A 35 -15.49 -2.86 10.27
CA ILE A 35 -14.93 -4.18 10.57
C ILE A 35 -15.67 -4.81 11.75
N GLU A 36 -15.88 -4.09 12.84
CA GLU A 36 -16.65 -4.56 14.00
C GLU A 36 -18.06 -5.01 13.62
N LYS A 37 -18.75 -4.23 12.78
CA LYS A 37 -20.09 -4.57 12.27
C LYS A 37 -20.07 -5.83 11.39
N LEU A 38 -19.06 -5.94 10.50
CA LEU A 38 -18.87 -7.13 9.67
C LEU A 38 -18.64 -8.36 10.55
N PHE A 39 -17.78 -8.28 11.54
CA PHE A 39 -17.48 -9.38 12.46
C PHE A 39 -18.72 -9.83 13.27
N ALA A 40 -19.51 -8.87 13.75
CA ALA A 40 -20.77 -9.18 14.41
C ALA A 40 -21.75 -9.94 13.48
N LEU A 41 -21.81 -9.53 12.20
CA LEU A 41 -22.63 -10.21 11.18
C LEU A 41 -22.10 -11.62 10.90
N LEU A 42 -20.79 -11.80 10.72
CA LEU A 42 -20.19 -13.11 10.46
C LEU A 42 -20.40 -14.09 11.63
N ARG A 43 -20.28 -13.61 12.87
CA ARG A 43 -20.58 -14.41 14.06
C ARG A 43 -22.07 -14.83 14.12
N LYS A 44 -22.97 -13.95 13.69
CA LYS A 44 -24.40 -14.28 13.58
C LYS A 44 -24.64 -15.38 12.55
N LEU A 45 -24.11 -15.23 11.34
CA LEU A 45 -24.21 -16.22 10.26
C LEU A 45 -23.63 -17.59 10.66
N LYS A 46 -22.50 -17.59 11.36
CA LYS A 46 -21.89 -18.80 11.92
C LYS A 46 -22.86 -19.51 12.89
N LYS A 47 -23.53 -18.76 13.77
CA LYS A 47 -24.57 -19.31 14.69
C LYS A 47 -25.78 -19.86 13.93
N GLU A 48 -26.11 -19.31 12.77
CA GLU A 48 -27.19 -19.78 11.89
C GLU A 48 -26.76 -20.97 11.01
N GLY A 49 -25.55 -21.51 11.20
CA GLY A 49 -25.04 -22.69 10.51
C GLY A 49 -24.39 -22.44 9.15
N VAL A 50 -24.06 -21.20 8.83
CA VAL A 50 -23.29 -20.87 7.62
C VAL A 50 -21.80 -21.13 7.88
N SER A 51 -21.17 -21.95 7.05
CA SER A 51 -19.72 -22.15 7.05
C SER A 51 -19.03 -20.95 6.37
N ILE A 52 -17.92 -20.47 6.93
CA ILE A 52 -17.24 -19.28 6.42
C ILE A 52 -15.78 -19.63 6.08
N ILE A 53 -15.37 -19.33 4.85
CA ILE A 53 -13.97 -19.33 4.44
C ILE A 53 -13.53 -17.87 4.40
N TYR A 54 -12.64 -17.50 5.34
CA TYR A 54 -12.17 -16.14 5.51
C TYR A 54 -10.71 -16.03 5.11
N ILE A 55 -10.41 -15.27 4.05
CA ILE A 55 -9.05 -15.04 3.54
C ILE A 55 -8.61 -13.66 3.96
N SER A 56 -7.52 -13.56 4.71
CA SER A 56 -6.91 -12.30 5.13
C SER A 56 -5.42 -12.48 5.41
N HIS A 57 -4.65 -11.40 5.22
CA HIS A 57 -3.26 -11.29 5.67
C HIS A 57 -3.15 -10.59 7.04
N ARG A 58 -4.27 -10.16 7.62
CA ARG A 58 -4.35 -9.49 8.93
C ARG A 58 -4.57 -10.53 10.02
N LEU A 59 -3.51 -10.84 10.74
CA LEU A 59 -3.53 -11.91 11.75
C LEU A 59 -4.55 -11.68 12.85
N GLU A 60 -4.75 -10.43 13.27
CA GLU A 60 -5.74 -10.06 14.28
C GLU A 60 -7.13 -10.57 13.92
N GLU A 61 -7.53 -10.42 12.66
CA GLU A 61 -8.84 -10.87 12.15
C GLU A 61 -8.98 -12.38 12.16
N ILE A 62 -7.91 -13.07 11.76
CA ILE A 62 -7.86 -14.54 11.73
C ILE A 62 -8.03 -15.11 13.15
N PHE A 63 -7.28 -14.60 14.13
CA PHE A 63 -7.37 -15.05 15.51
C PHE A 63 -8.70 -14.69 16.19
N GLU A 64 -9.35 -13.61 15.75
CA GLU A 64 -10.64 -13.17 16.30
C GLU A 64 -11.85 -13.98 15.77
N LEU A 65 -11.79 -14.42 14.50
CA LEU A 65 -12.95 -15.00 13.80
C LEU A 65 -12.85 -16.50 13.56
N CYS A 66 -11.66 -17.03 13.29
CA CYS A 66 -11.49 -18.36 12.73
C CYS A 66 -11.33 -19.43 13.83
N ASP A 67 -11.90 -20.61 13.59
CA ASP A 67 -11.69 -21.78 14.44
C ASP A 67 -10.44 -22.55 14.04
N SER A 68 -10.15 -22.60 12.74
CA SER A 68 -8.96 -23.25 12.16
C SER A 68 -8.33 -22.36 11.12
N ILE A 69 -7.01 -22.49 10.98
CA ILE A 69 -6.18 -21.68 10.10
C ILE A 69 -5.45 -22.61 9.13
N THR A 70 -5.71 -22.46 7.84
CA THR A 70 -4.93 -23.12 6.79
C THR A 70 -3.88 -22.16 6.29
N VAL A 71 -2.60 -22.52 6.43
CA VAL A 71 -1.47 -21.73 5.97
C VAL A 71 -1.09 -22.15 4.56
N MET A 72 -0.98 -21.17 3.67
CA MET A 72 -0.54 -21.36 2.29
C MET A 72 0.64 -20.45 1.98
N LYS A 73 1.56 -20.92 1.16
CA LYS A 73 2.71 -20.15 0.69
C LYS A 73 3.02 -20.51 -0.76
N ASP A 74 3.17 -19.51 -1.62
CA ASP A 74 3.52 -19.68 -3.03
C ASP A 74 2.59 -20.68 -3.78
N GLY A 75 1.29 -20.69 -3.40
CA GLY A 75 0.29 -21.60 -3.95
C GLY A 75 0.30 -23.02 -3.37
N ALA A 76 1.21 -23.33 -2.45
CA ALA A 76 1.30 -24.63 -1.79
C ALA A 76 0.69 -24.60 -0.38
N PHE A 77 0.09 -25.73 0.02
CA PHE A 77 -0.30 -25.98 1.40
C PHE A 77 0.93 -26.12 2.30
N VAL A 78 0.90 -25.46 3.45
CA VAL A 78 1.98 -25.55 4.46
C VAL A 78 1.51 -26.30 5.68
N ASP A 79 0.37 -25.89 6.27
CA ASP A 79 -0.17 -26.49 7.50
C ASP A 79 -1.65 -26.15 7.68
N CYS A 80 -2.33 -26.89 8.57
CA CYS A 80 -3.68 -26.60 9.03
C CYS A 80 -3.74 -26.81 10.54
N VAL A 81 -4.02 -25.74 11.30
CA VAL A 81 -3.97 -25.73 12.76
C VAL A 81 -5.24 -25.09 13.34
N LYS A 82 -5.60 -25.44 14.58
CA LYS A 82 -6.64 -24.68 15.30
C LYS A 82 -6.11 -23.32 15.70
N ALA A 83 -6.96 -22.31 15.63
CA ALA A 83 -6.56 -20.95 16.03
C ALA A 83 -6.19 -20.86 17.53
N SER A 84 -6.78 -21.73 18.37
CA SER A 84 -6.46 -21.84 19.80
C SER A 84 -5.08 -22.42 20.09
N ASP A 85 -4.50 -23.20 19.16
CA ASP A 85 -3.36 -24.06 19.40
C ASP A 85 -2.06 -23.48 18.81
N ILE A 86 -2.12 -22.27 18.26
CA ILE A 86 -0.97 -21.60 17.63
C ILE A 86 -0.85 -20.14 18.08
N THR A 87 0.37 -19.67 18.22
CA THR A 87 0.67 -18.26 18.48
C THR A 87 0.82 -17.46 17.17
N LYS A 88 0.69 -16.13 17.27
CA LYS A 88 0.92 -15.23 16.10
C LYS A 88 2.32 -15.44 15.52
N ASP A 89 3.33 -15.54 16.37
CA ASP A 89 4.73 -15.69 15.95
C ASP A 89 4.98 -17.00 15.21
N GLU A 90 4.38 -18.10 15.68
CA GLU A 90 4.45 -19.39 15.01
C GLU A 90 3.73 -19.38 13.66
N LEU A 91 2.57 -18.72 13.60
CA LEU A 91 1.83 -18.57 12.35
C LEU A 91 2.64 -17.77 11.32
N ILE A 92 3.26 -16.66 11.74
CA ILE A 92 4.16 -15.87 10.87
C ILE A 92 5.34 -16.72 10.37
N ARG A 93 5.98 -17.51 11.24
CA ARG A 93 7.07 -18.40 10.82
C ARG A 93 6.62 -19.38 9.73
N LYS A 94 5.42 -19.96 9.87
CA LYS A 94 4.86 -20.88 8.85
C LYS A 94 4.56 -20.15 7.53
N MET A 95 4.04 -18.93 7.57
CA MET A 95 3.73 -18.12 6.38
C MET A 95 4.99 -17.67 5.64
N VAL A 96 6.00 -17.19 6.38
CA VAL A 96 7.21 -16.59 5.80
C VAL A 96 8.31 -17.61 5.57
N GLY A 97 8.37 -18.66 6.40
CA GLY A 97 9.42 -19.67 6.37
C GLY A 97 10.77 -19.19 6.90
N ARG A 98 10.81 -18.07 7.66
CA ARG A 98 12.00 -17.49 8.28
C ARG A 98 11.68 -17.02 9.69
N GLU A 99 12.68 -16.92 10.55
CA GLU A 99 12.53 -16.35 11.89
C GLU A 99 12.23 -14.84 11.83
N LEU A 100 11.40 -14.35 12.75
CA LEU A 100 11.02 -12.92 12.86
C LEU A 100 12.23 -11.98 13.00
N SER A 101 13.28 -12.45 13.67
CA SER A 101 14.54 -11.71 13.84
C SER A 101 15.21 -11.29 12.50
N GLN A 102 14.89 -12.00 11.40
CA GLN A 102 15.40 -11.70 10.07
C GLN A 102 14.47 -10.78 9.24
N MET A 103 13.24 -10.54 9.71
CA MET A 103 12.28 -9.69 9.01
C MET A 103 12.59 -8.19 9.17
N PHE A 104 13.18 -7.81 10.28
CA PHE A 104 13.53 -6.42 10.58
C PHE A 104 15.03 -6.30 10.85
N PRO A 105 15.88 -6.37 9.82
CA PRO A 105 17.32 -6.22 10.01
C PRO A 105 17.60 -4.84 10.62
N LYS A 106 18.53 -4.80 11.58
CA LYS A 106 18.99 -3.54 12.17
C LYS A 106 19.48 -2.63 11.05
N ARG A 107 18.91 -1.44 10.97
CA ARG A 107 19.30 -0.44 9.99
C ARG A 107 20.53 0.30 10.49
N ASN A 108 21.64 0.17 9.79
CA ASN A 108 22.90 0.90 10.03
C ASN A 108 22.99 2.16 9.14
N ALA A 109 21.88 2.89 8.98
CA ALA A 109 21.91 4.11 8.18
C ALA A 109 22.49 5.26 9.02
N VAL A 110 23.44 5.96 8.46
CA VAL A 110 23.93 7.24 9.00
C VAL A 110 22.88 8.29 8.60
N ILE A 111 22.33 8.97 9.60
CA ILE A 111 21.38 10.06 9.36
C ILE A 111 22.18 11.34 9.15
N GLY A 112 21.98 11.97 8.01
CA GLY A 112 22.65 13.21 7.60
C GLY A 112 21.82 14.46 7.86
N ASP A 113 22.08 15.50 7.06
CA ASP A 113 21.41 16.79 7.17
C ASP A 113 19.94 16.75 6.68
N THR A 114 19.18 17.79 7.01
CA THR A 114 17.81 17.95 6.53
C THR A 114 17.79 18.19 5.02
N ILE A 115 17.16 17.28 4.28
CA ILE A 115 17.03 17.37 2.81
C ILE A 115 15.66 17.89 2.35
N MET A 116 14.65 17.78 3.20
CA MET A 116 13.32 18.32 2.94
C MET A 116 12.76 18.93 4.21
N GLU A 117 12.14 20.10 4.09
CA GLU A 117 11.40 20.72 5.18
C GLU A 117 10.12 21.34 4.62
N ALA A 118 8.98 20.95 5.17
CA ALA A 118 7.67 21.52 4.90
C ALA A 118 7.22 22.31 6.12
N LYS A 119 6.79 23.55 5.93
CA LYS A 119 6.32 24.44 6.99
C LYS A 119 4.92 24.97 6.66
N ASN A 120 3.98 24.70 7.55
CA ASN A 120 2.62 25.24 7.49
C ASN A 120 1.95 25.05 6.12
N ILE A 121 2.17 23.90 5.48
CA ILE A 121 1.55 23.59 4.19
C ILE A 121 0.04 23.46 4.37
N ASN A 122 -0.70 24.24 3.59
CA ASN A 122 -2.15 24.22 3.52
C ASN A 122 -2.58 24.01 2.06
N GLY A 123 -3.62 23.22 1.85
CA GLY A 123 -4.12 22.88 0.54
C GLY A 123 -5.60 22.52 0.55
N SER A 124 -5.95 21.31 0.14
CA SER A 124 -7.34 20.83 0.22
C SER A 124 -7.86 20.80 1.66
N SER A 125 -9.16 20.51 1.83
CA SER A 125 -9.81 20.40 3.15
C SER A 125 -9.12 19.45 4.13
N LEU A 126 -8.31 18.50 3.61
CA LEU A 126 -7.57 17.50 4.39
C LEU A 126 -6.10 17.87 4.63
N VAL A 127 -5.59 18.93 4.02
CA VAL A 127 -4.19 19.38 4.17
C VAL A 127 -4.20 20.73 4.91
N LYS A 128 -3.98 20.68 6.22
CA LYS A 128 -4.06 21.87 7.09
C LYS A 128 -2.84 21.95 7.99
N ASN A 129 -2.10 23.05 7.86
CA ASN A 129 -0.98 23.40 8.72
C ASN A 129 0.05 22.25 8.90
N ILE A 130 0.40 21.58 7.81
CA ILE A 130 1.31 20.44 7.85
C ILE A 130 2.75 20.91 7.94
N THR A 131 3.44 20.47 8.98
CA THR A 131 4.86 20.77 9.21
C THR A 131 5.63 19.50 9.53
N PHE A 132 6.71 19.23 8.80
CA PHE A 132 7.64 18.12 9.06
C PHE A 132 8.96 18.36 8.35
N SER A 133 9.98 17.58 8.72
CA SER A 133 11.27 17.55 8.03
C SER A 133 11.72 16.12 7.79
N VAL A 134 12.53 15.93 6.77
CA VAL A 134 13.16 14.64 6.42
C VAL A 134 14.66 14.85 6.26
N LYS A 135 15.46 14.01 6.90
CA LYS A 135 16.92 14.03 6.83
C LYS A 135 17.44 13.02 5.81
N GLU A 136 18.62 13.23 5.32
CA GLU A 136 19.32 12.28 4.46
C GLU A 136 19.47 10.93 5.19
N GLY A 137 19.17 9.84 4.48
CA GLY A 137 19.21 8.50 5.06
C GLY A 137 18.09 8.18 6.06
N GLU A 138 17.14 9.07 6.35
CA GLU A 138 16.01 8.85 7.22
C GLU A 138 14.85 8.11 6.53
N VAL A 139 14.10 7.32 7.27
CA VAL A 139 12.76 6.86 6.90
C VAL A 139 11.75 7.49 7.86
N LEU A 140 11.08 8.53 7.41
CA LEU A 140 10.02 9.19 8.17
C LEU A 140 8.68 8.46 7.96
N GLY A 141 8.04 8.03 9.05
CA GLY A 141 6.74 7.39 9.02
C GLY A 141 5.59 8.38 9.20
N PHE A 142 4.56 8.30 8.34
CA PHE A 142 3.29 9.01 8.53
C PHE A 142 2.21 8.01 8.94
N TYR A 143 1.61 8.22 10.10
CA TYR A 143 0.55 7.37 10.63
C TYR A 143 -0.73 8.17 10.87
N GLY A 144 -1.89 7.54 10.68
CA GLY A 144 -3.20 8.17 10.90
C GLY A 144 -4.33 7.33 10.31
N LEU A 145 -5.56 7.63 10.69
CA LEU A 145 -6.77 6.96 10.20
C LEU A 145 -7.02 7.25 8.70
N VAL A 146 -7.92 6.47 8.11
CA VAL A 146 -8.43 6.76 6.75
C VAL A 146 -9.04 8.15 6.72
N GLY A 147 -8.67 8.97 5.74
CA GLY A 147 -9.10 10.36 5.63
C GLY A 147 -8.28 11.36 6.47
N ALA A 148 -7.17 10.96 7.09
CA ALA A 148 -6.29 11.85 7.84
C ALA A 148 -5.43 12.80 6.98
N GLY A 149 -5.58 12.79 5.66
CA GLY A 149 -4.86 13.70 4.75
C GLY A 149 -3.43 13.30 4.40
N ARG A 150 -2.99 12.07 4.75
CA ARG A 150 -1.60 11.62 4.48
C ARG A 150 -1.27 11.60 2.99
N THR A 151 -2.09 10.94 2.20
CA THR A 151 -1.94 10.84 0.74
C THR A 151 -2.05 12.21 0.08
N GLU A 152 -3.03 13.01 0.49
CA GLU A 152 -3.26 14.37 -0.02
C GLU A 152 -2.06 15.29 0.26
N THR A 153 -1.46 15.19 1.45
CA THR A 153 -0.25 15.93 1.80
C THR A 153 0.92 15.57 0.88
N MET A 154 1.17 14.28 0.67
CA MET A 154 2.27 13.84 -0.21
C MET A 154 2.02 14.22 -1.66
N ARG A 155 0.77 14.13 -2.14
CA ARG A 155 0.38 14.56 -3.48
C ARG A 155 0.56 16.06 -3.68
N ALA A 156 0.23 16.86 -2.68
CA ALA A 156 0.43 18.31 -2.69
C ALA A 156 1.93 18.66 -2.79
N ILE A 157 2.78 18.07 -1.95
CA ILE A 157 4.23 18.26 -1.98
C ILE A 157 4.85 17.79 -3.31
N PHE A 158 4.34 16.71 -3.88
CA PHE A 158 4.80 16.17 -5.17
C PHE A 158 4.28 16.99 -6.38
N GLY A 159 3.40 17.97 -6.17
CA GLY A 159 2.80 18.77 -7.22
C GLY A 159 1.74 18.05 -8.05
N ALA A 160 1.18 16.94 -7.53
CA ALA A 160 0.02 16.27 -8.14
C ALA A 160 -1.29 16.97 -7.78
N ASP A 161 -1.36 17.55 -6.60
CA ASP A 161 -2.46 18.41 -6.15
C ASP A 161 -1.90 19.80 -5.82
N ARG A 162 -2.75 20.83 -5.87
CA ARG A 162 -2.36 22.19 -5.51
C ARG A 162 -2.39 22.38 -3.99
N TRP A 163 -1.46 23.17 -3.48
CA TRP A 163 -1.49 23.69 -2.13
C TRP A 163 -1.45 25.23 -2.17
N GLU A 164 -2.02 25.86 -1.16
CA GLU A 164 -2.40 27.27 -1.19
C GLU A 164 -1.40 28.16 -0.49
N SER A 165 -0.83 27.68 0.63
CA SER A 165 0.10 28.42 1.46
C SER A 165 1.05 27.51 2.22
N GLY A 166 2.14 28.08 2.72
CA GLY A 166 3.22 27.40 3.42
C GLY A 166 4.54 27.53 2.69
N GLU A 167 5.55 26.81 3.16
CA GLU A 167 6.89 26.81 2.61
C GLU A 167 7.36 25.37 2.46
N LEU A 168 8.00 25.08 1.33
CA LEU A 168 8.67 23.81 1.08
C LEU A 168 10.11 24.08 0.67
N SER A 169 11.07 23.52 1.39
CA SER A 169 12.46 23.45 0.97
C SER A 169 12.85 22.02 0.60
N PHE A 170 13.62 21.87 -0.44
CA PHE A 170 14.15 20.59 -0.90
C PHE A 170 15.57 20.74 -1.39
N LEU A 171 16.50 19.95 -0.82
CA LEU A 171 17.95 20.02 -1.06
C LEU A 171 18.49 21.45 -0.89
N GLY A 172 18.08 22.12 0.19
CA GLY A 172 18.50 23.49 0.54
C GLY A 172 17.91 24.60 -0.32
N LYS A 173 16.97 24.32 -1.20
CA LYS A 173 16.30 25.30 -2.07
C LYS A 173 14.83 25.42 -1.73
N SER A 174 14.30 26.65 -1.70
CA SER A 174 12.85 26.86 -1.67
C SER A 174 12.24 26.39 -3.00
N VAL A 175 11.20 25.57 -2.93
CA VAL A 175 10.55 24.97 -4.10
C VAL A 175 9.02 25.02 -3.96
N HIS A 176 8.33 25.10 -5.11
CA HIS A 176 6.89 24.94 -5.21
C HIS A 176 6.61 24.12 -6.47
N PHE A 177 6.45 22.81 -6.30
CA PHE A 177 6.15 21.94 -7.43
C PHE A 177 4.69 22.08 -7.84
N THR A 178 4.44 22.54 -9.06
CA THR A 178 3.09 22.67 -9.64
C THR A 178 2.74 21.51 -10.57
N SER A 179 3.66 20.55 -10.72
CA SER A 179 3.44 19.32 -11.46
C SER A 179 4.39 18.21 -11.02
N PRO A 180 3.96 16.92 -11.10
CA PRO A 180 4.81 15.77 -10.82
C PRO A 180 6.12 15.76 -11.61
N LYS A 181 6.11 16.28 -12.84
CA LYS A 181 7.31 16.38 -13.69
C LYS A 181 8.39 17.26 -13.07
N GLN A 182 8.01 18.35 -12.43
CA GLN A 182 8.96 19.23 -11.74
C GLN A 182 9.59 18.52 -10.55
N ALA A 183 8.80 17.85 -9.73
CA ALA A 183 9.28 17.06 -8.59
C ALA A 183 10.24 15.94 -9.02
N VAL A 184 9.88 15.18 -10.04
CA VAL A 184 10.74 14.11 -10.60
C VAL A 184 12.05 14.68 -11.17
N ASN A 185 12.01 15.82 -11.85
CA ASN A 185 13.24 16.48 -12.34
C ASN A 185 14.14 16.96 -11.19
N ALA A 186 13.54 17.34 -10.07
CA ALA A 186 14.27 17.68 -8.83
C ALA A 186 14.74 16.45 -8.04
N LYS A 187 14.49 15.22 -8.51
CA LYS A 187 14.84 13.94 -7.88
C LYS A 187 13.92 13.53 -6.71
N LEU A 188 12.74 14.10 -6.61
CA LEU A 188 11.70 13.65 -5.72
C LEU A 188 10.82 12.61 -6.46
N GLY A 189 10.65 11.42 -5.89
CA GLY A 189 9.82 10.35 -6.44
C GLY A 189 8.61 10.07 -5.53
N MET A 190 7.50 9.61 -6.11
CA MET A 190 6.32 9.20 -5.37
C MET A 190 5.79 7.86 -5.91
N LEU A 191 5.54 6.90 -5.02
CA LEU A 191 4.74 5.71 -5.32
C LEU A 191 3.30 5.96 -4.87
N PRO A 192 2.32 5.92 -5.79
CA PRO A 192 0.93 6.15 -5.42
C PRO A 192 0.33 4.95 -4.68
N GLU A 193 -0.67 5.21 -3.84
CA GLU A 193 -1.44 4.19 -3.13
C GLU A 193 -2.24 3.31 -4.11
N ASP A 194 -3.03 3.94 -5.00
CA ASP A 194 -3.77 3.24 -6.05
C ASP A 194 -2.87 3.01 -7.27
N ARG A 195 -2.12 1.91 -7.23
CA ARG A 195 -1.22 1.51 -8.32
C ARG A 195 -1.94 1.27 -9.64
N LYS A 196 -3.18 0.76 -9.61
CA LYS A 196 -3.95 0.46 -10.83
C LYS A 196 -4.39 1.73 -11.56
N LYS A 197 -4.81 2.77 -10.84
CA LYS A 197 -5.27 4.02 -11.44
C LYS A 197 -4.16 5.03 -11.71
N GLN A 198 -3.10 5.02 -10.91
CA GLN A 198 -2.10 6.10 -10.89
C GLN A 198 -0.67 5.61 -11.14
N GLY A 199 -0.38 4.32 -10.98
CA GLY A 199 0.98 3.79 -10.97
C GLY A 199 1.38 3.03 -12.23
N VAL A 200 0.43 2.39 -12.94
CA VAL A 200 0.73 1.53 -14.08
C VAL A 200 -0.27 1.69 -15.21
N LEU A 201 0.19 1.51 -16.43
CA LEU A 201 -0.63 1.39 -17.64
C LEU A 201 -1.03 -0.08 -17.80
N LEU A 202 -2.22 -0.45 -17.33
CA LEU A 202 -2.68 -1.84 -17.23
C LEU A 202 -2.66 -2.60 -18.55
N GLN A 203 -2.84 -1.90 -19.67
CA GLN A 203 -2.83 -2.49 -21.02
C GLN A 203 -1.43 -2.61 -21.62
N GLN A 204 -0.40 -2.15 -20.90
CA GLN A 204 0.99 -2.20 -21.37
C GLN A 204 1.79 -3.29 -20.66
N SER A 205 2.83 -3.76 -21.35
CA SER A 205 3.76 -4.75 -20.76
C SER A 205 4.52 -4.17 -19.56
N ILE A 206 5.02 -5.04 -18.67
CA ILE A 206 5.93 -4.65 -17.57
C ILE A 206 7.12 -3.86 -18.13
N LYS A 207 7.69 -4.32 -19.24
CA LYS A 207 8.81 -3.67 -19.92
C LYS A 207 8.48 -2.21 -20.27
N MET A 208 7.33 -1.96 -20.88
CA MET A 208 6.88 -0.62 -21.26
C MET A 208 6.60 0.25 -20.02
N ASN A 209 5.93 -0.29 -19.01
CA ASN A 209 5.70 0.40 -17.75
C ASN A 209 7.01 0.80 -17.05
N THR A 210 8.03 -0.05 -17.11
CA THR A 210 9.34 0.24 -16.53
C THR A 210 10.09 1.33 -17.31
N SER A 211 9.99 1.33 -18.63
CA SER A 211 10.80 2.22 -19.51
C SER A 211 10.16 3.57 -19.78
N ILE A 212 8.82 3.70 -19.65
CA ILE A 212 8.07 4.92 -20.06
C ILE A 212 8.53 6.19 -19.31
N THR A 213 8.87 6.07 -18.03
CA THR A 213 9.35 7.19 -17.22
C THR A 213 10.80 7.58 -17.54
N ALA A 214 11.51 6.72 -18.26
CA ALA A 214 12.92 6.87 -18.62
C ALA A 214 13.13 6.91 -20.14
N MET A 215 12.15 7.40 -20.90
CA MET A 215 12.18 7.39 -22.38
C MET A 215 13.48 7.93 -22.99
N LYS A 216 14.05 8.98 -22.41
CA LYS A 216 15.34 9.53 -22.86
C LYS A 216 16.49 8.52 -22.82
N LYS A 217 16.47 7.56 -21.88
CA LYS A 217 17.51 6.53 -21.76
C LYS A 217 17.37 5.41 -22.78
N VAL A 218 16.18 5.23 -23.35
CA VAL A 218 15.87 4.17 -24.31
C VAL A 218 15.71 4.68 -25.75
N GLN A 219 16.15 5.92 -26.01
CA GLN A 219 16.12 6.57 -27.33
C GLN A 219 17.52 6.72 -27.90
N ASN A 220 17.62 6.78 -29.24
CA ASN A 220 18.74 7.29 -30.01
C ASN A 220 18.28 8.50 -30.81
N SER A 221 18.85 9.69 -30.55
CA SER A 221 18.48 10.92 -31.26
C SER A 221 16.96 11.14 -31.35
N GLY A 222 16.24 10.87 -30.27
CA GLY A 222 14.77 11.02 -30.19
C GLY A 222 13.96 9.81 -30.69
N ILE A 223 14.59 8.84 -31.32
CA ILE A 223 13.94 7.63 -31.84
C ILE A 223 14.02 6.50 -30.82
N PHE A 224 12.90 5.88 -30.51
CA PHE A 224 12.81 4.76 -29.58
C PHE A 224 13.61 3.54 -30.05
N ASN A 225 14.43 2.96 -29.17
CA ASN A 225 15.30 1.84 -29.46
C ASN A 225 14.95 0.62 -28.58
N LYS A 226 14.35 -0.41 -29.17
CA LYS A 226 13.92 -1.65 -28.49
C LYS A 226 15.07 -2.40 -27.81
N MET A 227 16.28 -2.37 -28.34
CA MET A 227 17.44 -3.05 -27.73
C MET A 227 17.91 -2.29 -26.48
N LYS A 228 17.99 -0.95 -26.53
CA LYS A 228 18.30 -0.14 -25.35
C LYS A 228 17.24 -0.31 -24.26
N GLU A 229 15.96 -0.35 -24.61
CA GLU A 229 14.88 -0.62 -23.67
C GLU A 229 15.09 -1.97 -22.97
N LYS A 230 15.32 -3.04 -23.76
CA LYS A 230 15.55 -4.38 -23.18
C LYS A 230 16.71 -4.38 -22.19
N ARG A 231 17.86 -3.83 -22.58
CA ARG A 231 19.05 -3.73 -21.70
C ARG A 231 18.78 -2.89 -20.44
N PHE A 232 18.11 -1.76 -20.57
CA PHE A 232 17.73 -0.89 -19.45
C PHE A 232 16.84 -1.61 -18.45
N VAL A 233 15.79 -2.27 -18.92
CA VAL A 233 14.86 -3.00 -18.07
C VAL A 233 15.51 -4.21 -17.42
N GLN A 234 16.32 -4.97 -18.15
CA GLN A 234 17.07 -6.11 -17.59
C GLN A 234 18.03 -5.67 -16.47
N ALA A 235 18.73 -4.55 -16.65
CA ALA A 235 19.62 -4.02 -15.63
C ALA A 235 18.86 -3.63 -14.33
N LEU A 236 17.64 -3.10 -14.45
CA LEU A 236 16.80 -2.74 -13.29
C LEU A 236 16.20 -3.97 -12.57
N LEU A 237 15.93 -5.05 -13.30
CA LEU A 237 15.36 -6.26 -12.74
C LEU A 237 16.43 -7.24 -12.21
N GLY A 238 17.72 -6.88 -12.30
CA GLY A 238 18.82 -7.72 -11.80
C GLY A 238 19.01 -9.02 -12.58
N LYS A 239 18.60 -9.04 -13.83
CA LYS A 239 18.68 -10.23 -14.72
C LYS A 239 19.43 -9.93 -16.01
#